data_2b7fb982cba8775f3b190ee9ce0cef4e
#
_entry.id   2b7fb982cba8775f3b190ee9ce0cef4e
#
_cell.length_a   1.000
_cell.length_b   1.000
_cell.length_c   1.000
_cell.angle_alpha   90.00
_cell.angle_beta   90.00
_cell.angle_gamma   90.00
#
_symmetry.space_group_name_H-M   'P 1'
#
loop_
_entity.id
_entity.type
_entity.pdbx_description
1 polymer ?
#
loop_
_entity_poly.entity_id
_entity_poly.type
_entity_poly.pdbx_seq_one_letter_code
_entity_poly.pdbx_strand_id
1 'polypeptide(L)'
;PEIELTPDAAAEADLPAPAPEAIAVLDRIFWERLPAMEIGAIYQEVNPVGGPEKAKAVADSLAQTKLTMADMVYVGDSITDVQAFEAVRAGSGLAISFNGTRHAVNAAEVIVVADSAWPIAMLIAIVQLWGKEGVLEVACPETRAKSRCLVLPEAVIEPIARGLEGRLFNLYDQSAENLDQVVEESQAMRAKLRGEAVAALG
;
A
#
# COMPACT_ATOMS: atom_id res chain seq x y z
N PRO A 1 -9.20 24.83 -1.62
CA PRO A 1 -9.63 23.73 -0.77
C PRO A 1 -8.66 23.68 0.39
N GLU A 2 -9.19 23.97 1.60
CA GLU A 2 -8.45 23.84 2.84
C GLU A 2 -8.17 22.34 3.01
N ILE A 3 -6.90 21.99 3.05
CA ILE A 3 -6.49 20.67 3.53
C ILE A 3 -6.59 20.75 5.04
N GLU A 4 -7.70 20.30 5.61
CA GLU A 4 -7.77 20.01 7.04
C GLU A 4 -6.83 18.82 7.29
N LEU A 5 -5.64 19.14 7.77
CA LEU A 5 -4.79 18.15 8.42
C LEU A 5 -5.51 17.78 9.71
N THR A 6 -6.15 16.60 9.71
CA THR A 6 -6.73 16.07 10.94
C THR A 6 -5.63 15.91 11.97
N PRO A 7 -5.83 16.31 13.23
CA PRO A 7 -4.83 16.23 14.30
C PRO A 7 -4.29 14.80 14.54
N ASP A 8 -5.02 13.76 14.13
CA ASP A 8 -4.66 12.36 14.32
C ASP A 8 -3.48 11.89 13.47
N ALA A 9 -3.23 12.50 12.30
CA ALA A 9 -2.10 12.08 11.46
C ALA A 9 -0.72 12.49 12.05
N ALA A 10 -0.68 13.47 12.94
CA ALA A 10 0.55 13.92 13.61
C ALA A 10 0.81 13.17 14.94
N ALA A 11 -0.22 12.56 15.53
CA ALA A 11 -0.12 11.90 16.83
C ALA A 11 0.47 10.48 16.75
N GLU A 12 0.49 9.87 15.57
CA GLU A 12 1.00 8.50 15.39
C GLU A 12 2.48 8.41 14.96
N ALA A 13 3.06 9.50 14.52
CA ALA A 13 4.51 9.56 14.36
C ALA A 13 5.08 10.19 15.63
N ASP A 14 6.04 9.55 16.30
CA ASP A 14 6.88 10.11 17.39
C ASP A 14 7.72 11.34 16.92
N LEU A 15 7.19 12.09 15.97
CA LEU A 15 7.78 13.31 15.44
C LEU A 15 7.24 14.48 16.25
N PRO A 16 8.10 15.35 16.79
CA PRO A 16 7.66 16.58 17.42
C PRO A 16 6.82 17.38 16.42
N ALA A 17 5.70 17.92 16.89
CA ALA A 17 4.86 18.78 16.07
C ALA A 17 5.74 19.86 15.41
N PRO A 18 5.62 20.08 14.09
CA PRO A 18 6.44 21.07 13.40
C PRO A 18 6.22 22.45 14.03
N ALA A 19 7.32 23.19 14.21
CA ALA A 19 7.25 24.53 14.77
C ALA A 19 6.30 25.41 13.94
N PRO A 20 5.39 26.20 14.57
CA PRO A 20 4.44 27.04 13.84
C PRO A 20 5.10 27.95 12.78
N GLU A 21 6.33 28.41 13.07
CA GLU A 21 7.12 29.22 12.13
C GLU A 21 7.52 28.41 10.88
N ALA A 22 7.82 27.11 11.03
CA ALA A 22 8.14 26.25 9.89
C ALA A 22 6.92 26.01 9.00
N ILE A 23 5.75 25.81 9.60
CA ILE A 23 4.48 25.70 8.87
C ILE A 23 4.21 26.99 8.09
N ALA A 24 4.31 28.16 8.72
CA ALA A 24 4.09 29.45 8.08
C ALA A 24 5.06 29.71 6.90
N VAL A 25 6.30 29.23 7.01
CA VAL A 25 7.30 29.31 5.90
C VAL A 25 6.88 28.40 4.74
N LEU A 26 6.47 27.14 5.04
CA LEU A 26 6.01 26.19 4.03
C LEU A 26 4.74 26.69 3.34
N ASP A 27 3.77 27.19 4.08
CA ASP A 27 2.54 27.78 3.53
C ASP A 27 2.84 28.92 2.56
N ARG A 28 3.74 29.83 2.95
CA ARG A 28 4.17 30.91 2.06
C ARG A 28 4.85 30.39 0.80
N ILE A 29 5.66 29.33 0.90
CA ILE A 29 6.33 28.74 -0.26
C ILE A 29 5.30 28.08 -1.18
N PHE A 30 4.47 27.20 -0.66
CA PHE A 30 3.59 26.35 -1.46
C PHE A 30 2.33 27.07 -1.94
N TRP A 31 1.77 27.99 -1.14
CA TRP A 31 0.48 28.62 -1.44
C TRP A 31 0.60 30.04 -2.00
N GLU A 32 1.75 30.73 -1.81
CA GLU A 32 1.93 32.10 -2.31
C GLU A 32 3.02 32.15 -3.38
N ARG A 33 4.24 31.68 -3.07
CA ARG A 33 5.40 31.88 -3.97
C ARG A 33 5.40 30.96 -5.17
N LEU A 34 5.21 29.65 -4.99
CA LEU A 34 5.21 28.70 -6.10
C LEU A 34 4.07 28.95 -7.09
N PRO A 35 2.81 29.22 -6.67
CA PRO A 35 1.74 29.54 -7.60
C PRO A 35 1.97 30.85 -8.38
N ALA A 36 2.73 31.79 -7.83
CA ALA A 36 3.07 33.05 -8.50
C ALA A 36 4.23 32.93 -9.53
N MET A 37 4.93 31.80 -9.55
CA MET A 37 6.01 31.52 -10.50
C MET A 37 5.45 30.88 -11.78
N GLU A 38 6.23 30.93 -12.87
CA GLU A 38 5.87 30.25 -14.12
C GLU A 38 5.60 28.75 -13.91
N ILE A 39 6.38 28.08 -13.05
CA ILE A 39 6.16 26.69 -12.65
C ILE A 39 4.84 26.48 -11.89
N GLY A 40 4.25 27.55 -11.35
CA GLY A 40 2.97 27.49 -10.63
C GLY A 40 1.79 27.06 -11.50
N ALA A 41 1.90 27.16 -12.82
CA ALA A 41 0.89 26.59 -13.75
C ALA A 41 0.66 25.10 -13.51
N ILE A 42 1.70 24.35 -13.06
CA ILE A 42 1.59 22.92 -12.75
C ILE A 42 0.53 22.63 -11.66
N TYR A 43 0.32 23.55 -10.71
CA TYR A 43 -0.71 23.41 -9.67
C TYR A 43 -2.13 23.49 -10.22
N GLN A 44 -2.30 24.08 -11.41
CA GLN A 44 -3.61 24.19 -12.08
C GLN A 44 -3.81 23.04 -13.08
N GLU A 45 -2.74 22.54 -13.66
CA GLU A 45 -2.76 21.50 -14.69
C GLU A 45 -2.65 20.08 -14.12
N VAL A 46 -2.00 19.92 -12.96
CA VAL A 46 -1.79 18.61 -12.32
C VAL A 46 -2.72 18.49 -11.12
N ASN A 47 -3.56 17.48 -11.12
CA ASN A 47 -4.35 17.10 -9.95
C ASN A 47 -3.53 16.07 -9.13
N PRO A 48 -2.92 16.45 -8.00
CA PRO A 48 -2.19 15.52 -7.17
C PRO A 48 -3.16 14.48 -6.60
N VAL A 49 -2.84 13.20 -6.80
CA VAL A 49 -3.68 12.09 -6.37
C VAL A 49 -3.33 11.74 -4.93
N GLY A 50 -4.11 12.26 -3.98
CA GLY A 50 -4.05 11.92 -2.56
C GLY A 50 -4.88 10.69 -2.20
N GLY A 51 -5.16 10.51 -0.91
CA GLY A 51 -5.90 9.35 -0.43
C GLY A 51 -7.33 9.23 -0.95
N PRO A 52 -8.18 10.28 -0.82
CA PRO A 52 -9.55 10.26 -1.33
C PRO A 52 -9.61 10.09 -2.86
N GLU A 53 -8.68 10.71 -3.58
CA GLU A 53 -8.59 10.63 -5.04
C GLU A 53 -8.20 9.22 -5.50
N LYS A 54 -7.34 8.51 -4.74
CA LYS A 54 -7.01 7.11 -5.02
C LYS A 54 -8.22 6.21 -4.84
N ALA A 55 -8.99 6.38 -3.77
CA ALA A 55 -10.24 5.64 -3.56
C ALA A 55 -11.25 5.90 -4.68
N LYS A 56 -11.37 7.16 -5.13
CA LYS A 56 -12.20 7.52 -6.29
C LYS A 56 -11.69 6.88 -7.56
N ALA A 57 -10.38 6.88 -7.82
CA ALA A 57 -9.79 6.26 -9.01
C ALA A 57 -10.06 4.74 -9.07
N VAL A 58 -10.09 4.06 -7.91
CA VAL A 58 -10.52 2.67 -7.81
C VAL A 58 -11.97 2.52 -8.28
N ALA A 59 -12.89 3.35 -7.76
CA ALA A 59 -14.30 3.29 -8.16
C ALA A 59 -14.50 3.60 -9.65
N ASP A 60 -13.81 4.60 -10.19
CA ASP A 60 -13.86 4.98 -11.61
C ASP A 60 -13.32 3.83 -12.50
N SER A 61 -12.26 3.14 -12.08
CA SER A 61 -11.72 1.98 -12.80
C SER A 61 -12.71 0.82 -12.86
N LEU A 62 -13.38 0.53 -11.74
CA LEU A 62 -14.43 -0.51 -11.70
C LEU A 62 -15.62 -0.17 -12.59
N ALA A 63 -16.05 1.08 -12.60
CA ALA A 63 -17.13 1.53 -13.47
C ALA A 63 -16.81 1.33 -14.96
N GLN A 64 -15.54 1.54 -15.37
CA GLN A 64 -15.09 1.35 -16.74
C GLN A 64 -14.98 -0.13 -17.12
N THR A 65 -14.53 -0.97 -16.20
CA THR A 65 -14.29 -2.42 -16.45
C THR A 65 -15.54 -3.28 -16.25
N LYS A 66 -16.60 -2.73 -15.67
CA LYS A 66 -17.83 -3.44 -15.27
C LYS A 66 -17.55 -4.56 -14.22
N LEU A 67 -16.47 -4.44 -13.51
CA LEU A 67 -16.13 -5.31 -12.38
C LEU A 67 -16.72 -4.74 -11.08
N THR A 68 -16.74 -5.56 -10.05
CA THR A 68 -17.18 -5.17 -8.72
C THR A 68 -15.98 -4.96 -7.80
N MET A 69 -16.20 -4.37 -6.64
CA MET A 69 -15.13 -4.18 -5.67
C MET A 69 -14.56 -5.52 -5.17
N ALA A 70 -15.38 -6.58 -5.15
CA ALA A 70 -14.92 -7.93 -4.78
C ALA A 70 -13.91 -8.54 -5.75
N ASP A 71 -13.87 -8.04 -7.00
CA ASP A 71 -12.89 -8.47 -8.02
C ASP A 71 -11.56 -7.68 -7.93
N MET A 72 -11.50 -6.66 -7.06
CA MET A 72 -10.35 -5.75 -6.94
C MET A 72 -9.25 -6.34 -6.06
N VAL A 73 -8.04 -6.29 -6.57
CA VAL A 73 -6.80 -6.40 -5.76
C VAL A 73 -6.10 -5.05 -5.81
N TYR A 74 -6.01 -4.39 -4.65
CA TYR A 74 -5.32 -3.11 -4.52
C TYR A 74 -4.00 -3.29 -3.78
N VAL A 75 -2.91 -2.81 -4.37
CA VAL A 75 -1.56 -2.86 -3.79
C VAL A 75 -1.07 -1.44 -3.55
N GLY A 76 -0.67 -1.14 -2.32
CA GLY A 76 -0.18 0.18 -1.94
C GLY A 76 0.92 0.10 -0.87
N ASP A 77 1.52 1.24 -0.52
CA ASP A 77 2.69 1.26 0.35
C ASP A 77 2.76 2.46 1.29
N SER A 78 1.82 3.38 1.23
CA SER A 78 1.91 4.67 1.93
C SER A 78 0.59 5.08 2.60
N ILE A 79 0.67 6.16 3.38
CA ILE A 79 -0.51 6.77 4.02
C ILE A 79 -1.59 7.17 2.99
N THR A 80 -1.20 7.55 1.78
CA THR A 80 -2.14 7.93 0.72
C THR A 80 -2.91 6.76 0.12
N ASP A 81 -2.60 5.50 0.50
CA ASP A 81 -3.31 4.31 0.07
C ASP A 81 -4.41 3.87 1.05
N VAL A 82 -4.42 4.45 2.26
CA VAL A 82 -5.33 4.02 3.35
C VAL A 82 -6.79 4.04 2.92
N GLN A 83 -7.28 5.15 2.34
CA GLN A 83 -8.69 5.27 1.93
C GLN A 83 -9.04 4.27 0.79
N ALA A 84 -8.08 3.99 -0.09
CA ALA A 84 -8.28 2.99 -1.14
C ALA A 84 -8.33 1.57 -0.54
N PHE A 85 -7.46 1.24 0.43
CA PHE A 85 -7.52 -0.02 1.17
C PHE A 85 -8.87 -0.20 1.88
N GLU A 86 -9.33 0.82 2.60
CA GLU A 86 -10.61 0.79 3.30
C GLU A 86 -11.79 0.57 2.34
N ALA A 87 -11.82 1.29 1.21
CA ALA A 87 -12.85 1.15 0.20
C ALA A 87 -12.87 -0.27 -0.42
N VAL A 88 -11.70 -0.82 -0.75
CA VAL A 88 -11.55 -2.16 -1.34
C VAL A 88 -11.98 -3.23 -0.33
N ARG A 89 -11.54 -3.13 0.92
CA ARG A 89 -11.93 -4.06 2.00
C ARG A 89 -13.44 -4.03 2.27
N ALA A 90 -14.01 -2.83 2.38
CA ALA A 90 -15.46 -2.66 2.58
C ALA A 90 -16.30 -3.29 1.46
N GLY A 91 -15.78 -3.31 0.24
CA GLY A 91 -16.41 -3.94 -0.92
C GLY A 91 -16.00 -5.40 -1.15
N SER A 92 -15.38 -6.07 -0.16
CA SER A 92 -14.93 -7.47 -0.21
C SER A 92 -13.78 -7.76 -1.20
N GLY A 93 -13.10 -6.74 -1.70
CA GLY A 93 -11.85 -6.86 -2.46
C GLY A 93 -10.66 -7.18 -1.55
N LEU A 94 -9.49 -7.36 -2.12
CA LEU A 94 -8.25 -7.67 -1.42
C LEU A 94 -7.33 -6.45 -1.38
N ALA A 95 -6.94 -6.01 -0.17
CA ALA A 95 -6.00 -4.93 0.07
C ALA A 95 -4.64 -5.49 0.52
N ILE A 96 -3.57 -5.15 -0.22
CA ILE A 96 -2.21 -5.65 0.02
C ILE A 96 -1.27 -4.48 0.28
N SER A 97 -0.61 -4.45 1.44
CA SER A 97 0.54 -3.58 1.68
C SER A 97 1.82 -4.22 1.14
N PHE A 98 2.55 -3.51 0.29
CA PHE A 98 3.82 -3.99 -0.27
C PHE A 98 4.97 -3.09 0.17
N ASN A 99 5.81 -3.59 1.08
CA ASN A 99 6.90 -2.82 1.69
C ASN A 99 6.40 -1.47 2.21
N GLY A 100 5.22 -1.49 2.86
CA GLY A 100 4.51 -0.27 3.20
C GLY A 100 4.99 0.39 4.49
N THR A 101 4.59 1.64 4.66
CA THR A 101 4.71 2.37 5.93
C THR A 101 3.75 1.76 6.97
N ARG A 102 3.88 2.19 8.25
CA ARG A 102 2.96 1.78 9.33
C ARG A 102 1.49 1.95 8.94
N HIS A 103 1.14 3.07 8.30
CA HIS A 103 -0.24 3.34 7.87
C HIS A 103 -0.74 2.30 6.87
N ALA A 104 0.08 1.96 5.86
CA ALA A 104 -0.28 0.97 4.87
C ALA A 104 -0.39 -0.44 5.47
N VAL A 105 0.55 -0.81 6.35
CA VAL A 105 0.52 -2.10 7.07
C VAL A 105 -0.75 -2.24 7.90
N ASN A 106 -1.13 -1.21 8.66
CA ASN A 106 -2.32 -1.26 9.52
C ASN A 106 -3.63 -1.27 8.72
N ALA A 107 -3.67 -0.66 7.54
CA ALA A 107 -4.89 -0.54 6.73
C ALA A 107 -5.12 -1.74 5.79
N ALA A 108 -4.08 -2.44 5.36
CA ALA A 108 -4.17 -3.58 4.47
C ALA A 108 -4.69 -4.84 5.18
N GLU A 109 -5.06 -5.87 4.43
CA GLU A 109 -5.41 -7.21 4.97
C GLU A 109 -4.24 -8.16 4.92
N VAL A 110 -3.43 -8.04 3.87
CA VAL A 110 -2.23 -8.84 3.65
C VAL A 110 -1.03 -7.91 3.53
N ILE A 111 0.04 -8.26 4.19
CA ILE A 111 1.30 -7.52 4.17
C ILE A 111 2.35 -8.39 3.47
N VAL A 112 3.00 -7.81 2.47
CA VAL A 112 4.09 -8.43 1.71
C VAL A 112 5.36 -7.63 1.97
N VAL A 113 6.35 -8.27 2.54
CA VAL A 113 7.70 -7.72 2.69
C VAL A 113 8.62 -8.51 1.76
N ALA A 114 9.13 -7.88 0.69
CA ALA A 114 9.88 -8.59 -0.34
C ALA A 114 10.86 -7.69 -1.09
N ASP A 115 11.91 -8.31 -1.63
CA ASP A 115 12.90 -7.62 -2.48
C ASP A 115 12.51 -7.56 -3.96
N SER A 116 11.35 -8.11 -4.31
CA SER A 116 10.82 -8.12 -5.68
C SER A 116 9.28 -8.18 -5.70
N ALA A 117 8.66 -7.87 -6.84
CA ALA A 117 7.21 -7.94 -7.00
C ALA A 117 6.67 -9.37 -7.30
N TRP A 118 7.52 -10.39 -7.38
CA TRP A 118 7.08 -11.75 -7.68
C TRP A 118 6.09 -12.35 -6.66
N PRO A 119 6.20 -12.05 -5.34
CA PRO A 119 5.16 -12.46 -4.39
C PRO A 119 3.79 -11.87 -4.70
N ILE A 120 3.72 -10.64 -5.22
CA ILE A 120 2.46 -10.03 -5.66
C ILE A 120 1.88 -10.80 -6.86
N ALA A 121 2.71 -11.16 -7.85
CA ALA A 121 2.27 -11.98 -8.98
C ALA A 121 1.74 -13.34 -8.53
N MET A 122 2.37 -13.96 -7.53
CA MET A 122 1.89 -15.20 -6.90
C MET A 122 0.52 -15.00 -6.24
N LEU A 123 0.33 -13.95 -5.46
CA LEU A 123 -0.94 -13.67 -4.80
C LEU A 123 -2.05 -13.39 -5.80
N ILE A 124 -1.77 -12.66 -6.89
CA ILE A 124 -2.74 -12.42 -7.97
C ILE A 124 -3.16 -13.74 -8.63
N ALA A 125 -2.22 -14.66 -8.90
CA ALA A 125 -2.54 -15.98 -9.44
C ALA A 125 -3.41 -16.78 -8.46
N ILE A 126 -3.16 -16.69 -7.16
CA ILE A 126 -3.98 -17.31 -6.13
C ILE A 126 -5.39 -16.72 -6.13
N VAL A 127 -5.54 -15.39 -6.19
CA VAL A 127 -6.85 -14.74 -6.27
C VAL A 127 -7.65 -15.23 -7.48
N GLN A 128 -7.01 -15.34 -8.64
CA GLN A 128 -7.68 -15.79 -9.86
C GLN A 128 -8.21 -17.22 -9.78
N LEU A 129 -7.57 -18.08 -9.02
CA LEU A 129 -7.93 -19.51 -8.95
C LEU A 129 -8.78 -19.85 -7.72
N TRP A 130 -8.55 -19.20 -6.60
CA TRP A 130 -9.18 -19.54 -5.30
C TRP A 130 -9.79 -18.32 -4.60
N GLY A 131 -9.84 -17.17 -5.28
CA GLY A 131 -10.39 -15.95 -4.71
C GLY A 131 -9.53 -15.37 -3.59
N LYS A 132 -10.07 -14.36 -2.93
CA LYS A 132 -9.48 -13.70 -1.77
C LYS A 132 -9.16 -14.66 -0.64
N GLU A 133 -10.05 -15.60 -0.36
CA GLU A 133 -9.92 -16.57 0.74
C GLU A 133 -8.65 -17.41 0.60
N GLY A 134 -8.29 -17.81 -0.63
CA GLY A 134 -7.04 -18.53 -0.87
C GLY A 134 -5.80 -17.74 -0.51
N VAL A 135 -5.82 -16.42 -0.71
CA VAL A 135 -4.72 -15.54 -0.30
C VAL A 135 -4.66 -15.39 1.21
N LEU A 136 -5.79 -15.18 1.88
CA LEU A 136 -5.83 -15.08 3.33
C LEU A 136 -5.36 -16.37 4.01
N GLU A 137 -5.70 -17.54 3.44
CA GLU A 137 -5.22 -18.83 3.92
C GLU A 137 -3.68 -18.96 3.85
N VAL A 138 -3.06 -18.45 2.79
CA VAL A 138 -1.60 -18.48 2.62
C VAL A 138 -0.90 -17.41 3.46
N ALA A 139 -1.51 -16.25 3.65
CA ALA A 139 -0.93 -15.15 4.42
C ALA A 139 -0.92 -15.45 5.94
N CYS A 140 -1.96 -16.10 6.46
CA CYS A 140 -2.08 -16.42 7.87
C CYS A 140 -1.10 -17.55 8.27
N PRO A 141 -0.22 -17.35 9.26
CA PRO A 141 0.74 -18.37 9.70
C PRO A 141 0.10 -19.66 10.18
N GLU A 142 -1.05 -19.56 10.86
CA GLU A 142 -1.76 -20.72 11.42
C GLU A 142 -2.39 -21.62 10.36
N THR A 143 -2.93 -21.01 9.30
CA THR A 143 -3.57 -21.73 8.20
C THR A 143 -2.56 -22.19 7.15
N ARG A 144 -1.48 -21.43 6.94
CA ARG A 144 -0.39 -21.77 6.01
C ARG A 144 0.18 -23.17 6.27
N ALA A 145 0.38 -23.54 7.54
CA ALA A 145 0.89 -24.86 7.93
C ALA A 145 -0.12 -25.99 7.67
N LYS A 146 -1.41 -25.64 7.52
CA LYS A 146 -2.51 -26.58 7.27
C LYS A 146 -3.04 -26.49 5.83
N SER A 147 -2.60 -25.49 5.07
CA SER A 147 -3.04 -25.30 3.68
C SER A 147 -2.79 -26.58 2.90
N ARG A 148 -3.86 -27.15 2.38
CA ARG A 148 -3.77 -28.12 1.30
C ARG A 148 -2.99 -27.43 0.19
N CYS A 149 -1.93 -28.04 -0.29
CA CYS A 149 -1.09 -27.49 -1.36
C CYS A 149 -1.98 -26.83 -2.41
N LEU A 150 -1.98 -25.50 -2.46
CA LEU A 150 -2.63 -24.76 -3.52
C LEU A 150 -1.87 -25.10 -4.80
N VAL A 151 -2.43 -25.99 -5.60
CA VAL A 151 -1.77 -26.45 -6.83
C VAL A 151 -2.06 -25.44 -7.92
N LEU A 152 -1.11 -24.55 -8.14
CA LEU A 152 -1.14 -23.68 -9.33
C LEU A 152 -0.87 -24.52 -10.59
N PRO A 153 -1.54 -24.23 -11.72
CA PRO A 153 -1.20 -24.83 -13.00
C PRO A 153 0.29 -24.60 -13.32
N GLU A 154 0.96 -25.60 -13.89
CA GLU A 154 2.40 -25.55 -14.18
C GLU A 154 2.79 -24.32 -15.00
N ALA A 155 1.99 -23.96 -16.00
CA ALA A 155 2.20 -22.77 -16.83
C ALA A 155 2.19 -21.43 -16.03
N VAL A 156 1.54 -21.42 -14.86
CA VAL A 156 1.46 -20.24 -13.96
C VAL A 156 2.57 -20.29 -12.92
N ILE A 157 2.79 -21.47 -12.33
CA ILE A 157 3.75 -21.61 -11.23
C ILE A 157 5.21 -21.53 -11.71
N GLU A 158 5.55 -22.06 -12.88
CA GLU A 158 6.94 -22.10 -13.37
C GLU A 158 7.57 -20.70 -13.47
N PRO A 159 6.96 -19.67 -14.13
CA PRO A 159 7.54 -18.35 -14.18
C PRO A 159 7.59 -17.67 -12.81
N ILE A 160 6.60 -17.93 -11.94
CA ILE A 160 6.58 -17.38 -10.57
C ILE A 160 7.69 -18.02 -9.73
N ALA A 161 7.82 -19.34 -9.75
CA ALA A 161 8.87 -20.06 -9.01
C ALA A 161 10.26 -19.60 -9.44
N ARG A 162 10.50 -19.45 -10.75
CA ARG A 162 11.75 -18.91 -11.29
C ARG A 162 12.01 -17.47 -10.83
N GLY A 163 10.96 -16.64 -10.81
CA GLY A 163 11.04 -15.27 -10.33
C GLY A 163 11.27 -15.14 -8.82
N LEU A 164 10.86 -16.13 -8.04
CA LEU A 164 11.06 -16.19 -6.59
C LEU A 164 12.40 -16.85 -6.19
N GLU A 165 13.08 -17.50 -7.13
CA GLU A 165 14.33 -18.20 -6.85
C GLU A 165 15.39 -17.24 -6.30
N GLY A 166 15.93 -17.57 -5.11
CA GLY A 166 16.92 -16.75 -4.42
C GLY A 166 16.41 -15.40 -3.88
N ARG A 167 15.09 -15.15 -3.93
CA ARG A 167 14.46 -13.94 -3.42
C ARG A 167 13.99 -14.09 -1.98
N LEU A 168 14.02 -12.98 -1.26
CA LEU A 168 13.52 -12.91 0.11
C LEU A 168 12.12 -12.32 0.11
N PHE A 169 11.17 -13.02 0.73
CA PHE A 169 9.85 -12.46 0.99
C PHE A 169 9.21 -13.08 2.23
N ASN A 170 8.42 -12.28 2.91
CA ASN A 170 7.55 -12.68 4.00
C ASN A 170 6.11 -12.24 3.70
N LEU A 171 5.16 -13.06 4.14
CA LEU A 171 3.73 -12.78 4.05
C LEU A 171 3.14 -12.79 5.44
N TYR A 172 2.32 -11.79 5.73
CA TYR A 172 1.60 -11.65 6.99
C TYR A 172 0.16 -11.23 6.71
N ASP A 173 -0.71 -11.47 7.65
CA ASP A 173 -2.04 -10.89 7.75
C ASP A 173 -2.17 -10.10 9.07
N GLN A 174 -3.33 -9.53 9.32
CA GLN A 174 -3.61 -8.75 10.52
C GLN A 174 -3.63 -9.57 11.81
N SER A 175 -3.55 -10.91 11.75
CA SER A 175 -3.45 -11.79 12.90
C SER A 175 -2.00 -12.04 13.36
N ALA A 176 -1.01 -11.43 12.70
CA ALA A 176 0.39 -11.56 13.10
C ALA A 176 0.58 -11.16 14.57
N GLU A 177 1.28 -11.99 15.34
CA GLU A 177 1.46 -11.81 16.78
C GLU A 177 2.13 -10.47 17.16
N ASN A 178 2.95 -9.92 16.25
CA ASN A 178 3.66 -8.66 16.46
C ASN A 178 3.66 -7.82 15.18
N LEU A 179 2.60 -7.04 14.98
CA LEU A 179 2.51 -6.12 13.84
C LEU A 179 3.56 -5.01 13.86
N ASP A 180 4.05 -4.59 15.02
CA ASP A 180 5.12 -3.60 15.09
C ASP A 180 6.41 -4.14 14.47
N GLN A 181 6.75 -5.40 14.72
CA GLN A 181 7.89 -6.05 14.06
C GLN A 181 7.69 -6.15 12.54
N VAL A 182 6.48 -6.47 12.08
CA VAL A 182 6.15 -6.49 10.63
C VAL A 182 6.33 -5.11 10.01
N VAL A 183 5.94 -4.04 10.72
CA VAL A 183 6.17 -2.65 10.28
C VAL A 183 7.66 -2.36 10.16
N GLU A 184 8.46 -2.73 11.15
CA GLU A 184 9.92 -2.53 11.11
C GLU A 184 10.57 -3.27 9.94
N GLU A 185 10.21 -4.53 9.71
CA GLU A 185 10.70 -5.33 8.57
C GLU A 185 10.30 -4.68 7.24
N SER A 186 9.06 -4.24 7.12
CA SER A 186 8.52 -3.59 5.92
C SER A 186 9.25 -2.29 5.60
N GLN A 187 9.46 -1.44 6.62
CA GLN A 187 10.19 -0.19 6.46
C GLN A 187 11.67 -0.41 6.15
N ALA A 188 12.30 -1.41 6.77
CA ALA A 188 13.69 -1.77 6.48
C ALA A 188 13.86 -2.25 5.01
N MET A 189 12.93 -3.07 4.51
CA MET A 189 12.94 -3.49 3.10
C MET A 189 12.70 -2.29 2.16
N ARG A 190 11.77 -1.40 2.50
CA ARG A 190 11.52 -0.15 1.77
C ARG A 190 12.78 0.71 1.67
N ALA A 191 13.48 0.93 2.79
CA ALA A 191 14.73 1.68 2.84
C ALA A 191 15.83 1.03 1.98
N LYS A 192 15.96 -0.28 2.06
CA LYS A 192 16.90 -1.05 1.25
C LYS A 192 16.68 -0.87 -0.25
N LEU A 193 15.43 -0.87 -0.70
CA LEU A 193 15.08 -0.81 -2.13
C LEU A 193 15.06 0.61 -2.70
N ARG A 194 14.62 1.58 -1.92
CA ARG A 194 14.43 2.98 -2.37
C ARG A 194 15.58 3.90 -1.99
N GLY A 195 16.46 3.46 -1.08
CA GLY A 195 17.40 4.30 -0.39
C GLY A 195 16.77 5.03 0.81
N GLU A 196 17.54 5.27 1.86
CA GLU A 196 17.04 5.80 3.14
C GLU A 196 16.32 7.15 3.00
N ALA A 197 16.87 8.07 2.19
CA ALA A 197 16.29 9.39 2.00
C ALA A 197 14.91 9.36 1.33
N VAL A 198 14.67 8.43 0.39
CA VAL A 198 13.38 8.31 -0.32
C VAL A 198 12.39 7.50 0.51
N ALA A 199 12.83 6.50 1.25
CA ALA A 199 11.99 5.68 2.10
C ALA A 199 11.32 6.49 3.23
N ALA A 200 11.98 7.55 3.71
CA ALA A 200 11.47 8.43 4.75
C ALA A 200 10.35 9.40 4.27
N LEU A 201 10.15 9.52 2.96
CA LEU A 201 9.15 10.45 2.39
C LEU A 201 7.75 9.84 2.25
N GLY A 202 7.53 8.68 2.74
CA GLY A 202 6.29 8.04 2.53
C GLY A 202 5.38 7.70 3.51
#